data_884efb2976e0978f7bd8d85c13130b67
#
_entry.id   884efb2976e0978f7bd8d85c13130b67
#
_cell.length_a   1.000
_cell.length_b   1.000
_cell.length_c   1.000
_cell.angle_alpha   90.00
_cell.angle_beta   90.00
_cell.angle_gamma   90.00
#
_symmetry.space_group_name_H-M   'P 1'
#
loop_
_entity.id
_entity.type
_entity.pdbx_description
1 polymer ?
#
loop_
_entity_poly.entity_id
_entity_poly.type
_entity_poly.pdbx_seq_one_letter_code
_entity_poly.pdbx_strand_id
1 'polypeptide(L)'
;MIVVRNSHFYFIDMYIKAQSLESAQRVFDKTSNQDIVSWTLILAAYIDNGQENCAFKIFCQLVKQNFRQDEFTFMNALNACAGLAAIEKGKMVHTLIVELGFEDSNLVCNALIDMYSK
;
A
#
# COMPACT_ATOMS: atom_id res chain seq x y z
N MET A 1 16.45 20.20 -1.56
CA MET A 1 15.96 20.74 -2.83
C MET A 1 14.88 19.85 -3.42
N ILE A 2 13.79 20.41 -3.80
CA ILE A 2 12.66 19.65 -4.28
C ILE A 2 12.77 19.43 -5.79
N VAL A 3 12.59 18.22 -6.21
CA VAL A 3 12.59 17.87 -7.63
C VAL A 3 11.17 18.01 -8.15
N VAL A 4 11.00 18.80 -9.21
CA VAL A 4 9.68 19.12 -9.73
C VAL A 4 8.88 17.87 -10.10
N ARG A 5 9.51 16.89 -10.73
CA ARG A 5 8.82 15.68 -11.16
C ARG A 5 8.24 14.88 -9.99
N ASN A 6 8.74 15.11 -8.79
CA ASN A 6 8.27 14.42 -7.60
C ASN A 6 7.35 15.28 -6.74
N SER A 7 6.86 16.40 -7.27
CA SER A 7 6.08 17.35 -6.48
C SER A 7 4.81 16.72 -5.91
N HIS A 8 4.11 15.88 -6.69
CA HIS A 8 2.89 15.24 -6.20
C HIS A 8 3.19 14.27 -5.05
N PHE A 9 4.28 13.54 -5.16
CA PHE A 9 4.74 12.63 -4.12
C PHE A 9 5.08 13.41 -2.85
N TYR A 10 5.75 14.54 -3.01
CA TYR A 10 6.10 15.39 -1.88
C TYR A 10 4.86 15.94 -1.18
N PHE A 11 3.86 16.35 -1.94
CA PHE A 11 2.62 16.87 -1.37
C PHE A 11 1.87 15.78 -0.60
N ILE A 12 1.83 14.57 -1.11
CA ILE A 12 1.19 13.46 -0.42
C ILE A 12 1.87 13.24 0.93
N ASP A 13 3.19 13.19 0.94
CA ASP A 13 3.95 12.99 2.17
C ASP A 13 3.67 14.10 3.18
N MET A 14 3.60 15.35 2.71
CA MET A 14 3.33 16.47 3.56
C MET A 14 1.95 16.38 4.21
N TYR A 15 0.93 15.99 3.46
CA TYR A 15 -0.41 15.82 4.00
C TYR A 15 -0.48 14.68 4.99
N ILE A 16 0.24 13.62 4.74
CA ILE A 16 0.31 12.51 5.68
C ILE A 16 0.87 12.97 7.01
N LYS A 17 1.95 13.76 6.97
CA LYS A 17 2.57 14.29 8.18
C LYS A 17 1.63 15.22 8.92
N ALA A 18 0.78 15.93 8.20
CA ALA A 18 -0.23 16.80 8.79
C ALA A 18 -1.45 16.01 9.25
N GLN A 19 -1.44 14.69 9.05
CA GLN A 19 -2.55 13.80 9.40
C GLN A 19 -3.85 14.16 8.69
N SER A 20 -3.73 14.71 7.49
CA SER A 20 -4.89 15.08 6.67
C SER A 20 -5.08 14.04 5.57
N LEU A 21 -5.55 12.87 5.98
CA LEU A 21 -5.69 11.73 5.08
C LEU A 21 -6.63 12.04 3.91
N GLU A 22 -7.72 12.72 4.18
CA GLU A 22 -8.68 13.07 3.13
C GLU A 22 -8.05 13.97 2.08
N SER A 23 -7.27 14.96 2.51
CA SER A 23 -6.58 15.86 1.60
C SER A 23 -5.52 15.13 0.79
N ALA A 24 -4.81 14.20 1.43
CA ALA A 24 -3.83 13.37 0.74
C ALA A 24 -4.49 12.55 -0.36
N GLN A 25 -5.66 12.00 -0.07
CA GLN A 25 -6.42 11.23 -1.06
C GLN A 25 -6.84 12.11 -2.23
N ARG A 26 -7.27 13.33 -1.96
CA ARG A 26 -7.64 14.26 -3.03
C ARG A 26 -6.47 14.58 -3.94
N VAL A 27 -5.30 14.83 -3.35
CA VAL A 27 -4.10 15.10 -4.13
C VAL A 27 -3.77 13.89 -5.00
N PHE A 28 -3.84 12.71 -4.41
CA PHE A 28 -3.57 11.48 -5.14
C PHE A 28 -4.53 11.30 -6.30
N ASP A 29 -5.82 11.51 -6.07
CA ASP A 29 -6.85 11.32 -7.09
C ASP A 29 -6.69 12.29 -8.25
N LYS A 30 -6.20 13.48 -7.99
CA LYS A 30 -6.01 14.50 -9.01
C LYS A 30 -4.70 14.36 -9.77
N THR A 31 -3.81 13.52 -9.29
CA THR A 31 -2.52 13.32 -9.94
C THR A 31 -2.72 12.45 -11.17
N SER A 32 -2.39 12.99 -12.33
CA SER A 32 -2.56 12.26 -13.59
C SER A 32 -1.45 11.24 -13.83
N ASN A 33 -0.33 11.39 -13.16
CA ASN A 33 0.82 10.50 -13.34
C ASN A 33 1.08 9.71 -12.06
N GLN A 34 0.08 8.92 -11.67
CA GLN A 34 0.19 8.08 -10.49
C GLN A 34 1.15 6.92 -10.75
N ASP A 35 2.15 6.79 -9.90
CA ASP A 35 3.12 5.70 -10.00
C ASP A 35 3.04 4.83 -8.75
N ILE A 36 3.83 3.75 -8.76
CA ILE A 36 3.78 2.79 -7.65
C ILE A 36 4.21 3.43 -6.32
N VAL A 37 5.07 4.41 -6.37
CA VAL A 37 5.50 5.09 -5.14
C VAL A 37 4.35 5.86 -4.51
N SER A 38 3.58 6.59 -5.32
CA SER A 38 2.41 7.33 -4.84
C SER A 38 1.35 6.38 -4.28
N TRP A 39 1.10 5.28 -4.97
CA TRP A 39 0.16 4.27 -4.51
C TRP A 39 0.58 3.68 -3.17
N THR A 40 1.86 3.37 -3.03
CA THR A 40 2.39 2.79 -1.80
C THR A 40 2.28 3.75 -0.63
N LEU A 41 2.52 5.04 -0.89
CA LEU A 41 2.40 6.06 0.14
C LEU A 41 0.97 6.19 0.66
N ILE A 42 0.01 6.24 -0.25
CA ILE A 42 -1.40 6.34 0.14
C ILE A 42 -1.82 5.10 0.93
N LEU A 43 -1.37 3.94 0.48
CA LEU A 43 -1.64 2.69 1.16
C LEU A 43 -1.14 2.72 2.60
N ALA A 44 0.12 3.12 2.78
CA ALA A 44 0.74 3.21 4.10
C ALA A 44 0.02 4.23 4.98
N ALA A 45 -0.42 5.35 4.39
CA ALA A 45 -1.12 6.39 5.13
C ALA A 45 -2.43 5.87 5.72
N TYR A 46 -3.19 5.12 4.94
CA TYR A 46 -4.43 4.56 5.44
C TYR A 46 -4.18 3.55 6.55
N ILE A 47 -3.14 2.74 6.41
CA ILE A 47 -2.78 1.77 7.45
C ILE A 47 -2.38 2.49 8.74
N ASP A 48 -1.55 3.52 8.62
CA ASP A 48 -1.07 4.27 9.79
C ASP A 48 -2.20 4.99 10.52
N ASN A 49 -3.28 5.30 9.81
CA ASN A 49 -4.44 5.96 10.40
C ASN A 49 -5.50 4.97 10.85
N GLY A 50 -5.18 3.69 10.87
CA GLY A 50 -6.10 2.67 11.35
C GLY A 50 -7.22 2.33 10.39
N GLN A 51 -7.08 2.70 9.12
CA GLN A 51 -8.10 2.44 8.10
C GLN A 51 -7.64 1.33 7.16
N GLU A 52 -7.36 0.18 7.73
CA GLU A 52 -6.84 -0.97 6.98
C GLU A 52 -7.82 -1.45 5.90
N ASN A 53 -9.12 -1.30 6.15
CA ASN A 53 -10.12 -1.71 5.18
C ASN A 53 -10.00 -0.88 3.90
N CYS A 54 -9.83 0.43 4.04
CA CYS A 54 -9.64 1.31 2.89
C CYS A 54 -8.32 1.03 2.20
N ALA A 55 -7.29 0.75 2.98
CA ALA A 55 -5.98 0.41 2.43
C ALA A 55 -6.07 -0.84 1.55
N PHE A 56 -6.78 -1.85 2.00
CA PHE A 56 -6.93 -3.07 1.21
C PHE A 56 -7.68 -2.80 -0.10
N LYS A 57 -8.71 -1.94 -0.06
CA LYS A 57 -9.42 -1.57 -1.28
C LYS A 57 -8.50 -0.88 -2.27
N ILE A 58 -7.61 -0.02 -1.78
CA ILE A 58 -6.62 0.65 -2.62
C ILE A 58 -5.68 -0.37 -3.26
N PHE A 59 -5.25 -1.35 -2.48
CA PHE A 59 -4.41 -2.42 -3.00
C PHE A 59 -5.11 -3.15 -4.14
N CYS A 60 -6.40 -3.46 -3.98
CA CYS A 60 -7.16 -4.13 -5.02
C CYS A 60 -7.24 -3.29 -6.30
N GLN A 61 -7.41 -1.98 -6.16
CA GLN A 61 -7.42 -1.08 -7.32
C GLN A 61 -6.08 -1.09 -8.04
N LEU A 62 -5.01 -1.09 -7.28
CA LEU A 62 -3.65 -1.13 -7.82
C LEU A 62 -3.44 -2.39 -8.66
N VAL A 63 -3.89 -3.51 -8.15
CA VAL A 63 -3.80 -4.78 -8.88
C VAL A 63 -4.62 -4.74 -10.16
N LYS A 64 -5.83 -4.18 -10.09
CA LYS A 64 -6.71 -4.10 -11.26
C LYS A 64 -6.14 -3.22 -12.37
N GLN A 65 -5.37 -2.22 -12.01
CA GLN A 65 -4.78 -1.31 -12.97
C GLN A 65 -3.48 -1.82 -13.56
N ASN A 66 -3.14 -3.05 -13.26
CA ASN A 66 -1.95 -3.72 -13.79
C ASN A 66 -0.63 -3.02 -13.43
N PHE A 67 -0.62 -2.30 -12.33
CA PHE A 67 0.63 -1.78 -11.81
C PHE A 67 1.47 -2.95 -11.33
N ARG A 68 2.77 -2.86 -11.59
CA ARG A 68 3.69 -3.89 -11.13
C ARG A 68 3.92 -3.68 -9.65
N GLN A 69 3.43 -4.60 -8.83
CA GLN A 69 3.62 -4.54 -7.40
C GLN A 69 5.08 -4.85 -7.04
N ASP A 70 5.55 -4.25 -5.98
CA ASP A 70 6.86 -4.54 -5.43
C ASP A 70 6.70 -5.10 -4.02
N GLU A 71 7.82 -5.43 -3.38
CA GLU A 71 7.76 -6.05 -2.06
C GLU A 71 7.16 -5.12 -1.00
N PHE A 72 7.33 -3.81 -1.16
CA PHE A 72 6.75 -2.85 -0.21
C PHE A 72 5.24 -2.82 -0.31
N THR A 73 4.73 -2.91 -1.53
CA THR A 73 3.28 -2.96 -1.76
C THR A 73 2.68 -4.18 -1.09
N PHE A 74 3.31 -5.34 -1.26
CA PHE A 74 2.82 -6.57 -0.65
C PHE A 74 2.93 -6.51 0.87
N MET A 75 4.00 -5.95 1.40
CA MET A 75 4.17 -5.78 2.84
C MET A 75 3.01 -4.96 3.42
N ASN A 76 2.68 -3.84 2.77
CA ASN A 76 1.59 -2.99 3.22
C ASN A 76 0.25 -3.69 3.12
N ALA A 77 0.00 -4.43 2.04
CA ALA A 77 -1.24 -5.18 1.89
C ALA A 77 -1.40 -6.22 2.99
N LEU A 78 -0.31 -6.92 3.32
CA LEU A 78 -0.32 -7.92 4.38
C LEU A 78 -0.53 -7.28 5.75
N ASN A 79 0.07 -6.10 5.97
CA ASN A 79 -0.13 -5.37 7.22
C ASN A 79 -1.60 -4.97 7.39
N ALA A 80 -2.24 -4.57 6.30
CA ALA A 80 -3.66 -4.24 6.34
C ALA A 80 -4.48 -5.48 6.70
N CYS A 81 -4.17 -6.63 6.12
CA CYS A 81 -4.86 -7.88 6.42
C CYS A 81 -4.66 -8.29 7.88
N ALA A 82 -3.45 -8.10 8.39
CA ALA A 82 -3.17 -8.41 9.79
C ALA A 82 -3.98 -7.53 10.73
N GLY A 83 -4.06 -6.24 10.42
CA GLY A 83 -4.83 -5.31 11.25
C GLY A 83 -6.31 -5.61 11.23
N LEU A 84 -6.82 -6.15 10.13
CA LEU A 84 -8.22 -6.53 10.00
C LEU A 84 -8.50 -7.93 10.53
N ALA A 85 -7.47 -8.70 10.84
CA ALA A 85 -7.57 -10.12 11.14
C ALA A 85 -8.32 -10.86 10.02
N ALA A 86 -8.09 -10.44 8.79
CA ALA A 86 -8.79 -10.95 7.61
C ALA A 86 -7.95 -12.01 6.92
N ILE A 87 -7.97 -13.23 7.44
CA ILE A 87 -7.11 -14.31 6.96
C ILE A 87 -7.39 -14.66 5.49
N GLU A 88 -8.66 -14.60 5.08
CA GLU A 88 -9.01 -14.94 3.69
C GLU A 88 -8.42 -13.94 2.70
N LYS A 89 -8.47 -12.65 3.04
CA LYS A 89 -7.84 -11.63 2.21
C LYS A 89 -6.33 -11.80 2.18
N GLY A 90 -5.74 -12.15 3.32
CA GLY A 90 -4.32 -12.42 3.40
C GLY A 90 -3.89 -13.58 2.54
N LYS A 91 -4.71 -14.63 2.48
CA LYS A 91 -4.43 -15.77 1.60
C LYS A 91 -4.46 -15.38 0.14
N MET A 92 -5.36 -14.48 -0.24
CA MET A 92 -5.40 -13.97 -1.61
C MET A 92 -4.12 -13.23 -1.97
N VAL A 93 -3.66 -12.38 -1.06
CA VAL A 93 -2.41 -11.65 -1.26
C VAL A 93 -1.24 -12.63 -1.34
N HIS A 94 -1.24 -13.64 -0.49
CA HIS A 94 -0.20 -14.67 -0.48
C HIS A 94 -0.12 -15.38 -1.84
N THR A 95 -1.28 -15.70 -2.42
CA THR A 95 -1.34 -16.33 -3.75
C THR A 95 -0.66 -15.45 -4.80
N LEU A 96 -0.95 -14.14 -4.78
CA LEU A 96 -0.32 -13.20 -5.70
C LEU A 96 1.19 -13.13 -5.49
N ILE A 97 1.62 -13.15 -4.24
CA ILE A 97 3.05 -13.13 -3.91
C ILE A 97 3.77 -14.30 -4.56
N VAL A 98 3.19 -15.50 -4.43
CA VAL A 98 3.77 -16.71 -5.02
C VAL A 98 3.77 -16.61 -6.54
N GLU A 99 2.66 -16.20 -7.13
CA GLU A 99 2.54 -16.10 -8.58
C GLU A 99 3.53 -15.11 -9.19
N LEU A 100 3.83 -14.04 -8.46
CA LEU A 100 4.73 -13.01 -8.97
C LEU A 100 6.18 -13.20 -8.52
N GLY A 101 6.45 -14.24 -7.76
CA GLY A 101 7.82 -14.60 -7.41
C GLY A 101 8.44 -13.81 -6.27
N PHE A 102 7.63 -13.25 -5.38
CA PHE A 102 8.12 -12.48 -4.24
C PHE A 102 8.24 -13.29 -2.95
N GLU A 103 8.03 -14.59 -3.03
CA GLU A 103 8.04 -15.43 -1.82
C GLU A 103 9.40 -15.52 -1.15
N ASP A 104 10.48 -15.15 -1.83
CA ASP A 104 11.82 -15.17 -1.27
C ASP A 104 12.23 -13.85 -0.63
N SER A 105 11.40 -12.82 -0.72
CA SER A 105 11.69 -11.53 -0.11
C SER A 105 11.57 -11.61 1.40
N ASN A 106 12.60 -11.17 2.12
CA ASN A 106 12.57 -11.16 3.58
C ASN A 106 11.47 -10.26 4.13
N LEU A 107 11.27 -9.10 3.50
CA LEU A 107 10.20 -8.18 3.91
C LEU A 107 8.84 -8.84 3.79
N VAL A 108 8.61 -9.51 2.67
CA VAL A 108 7.33 -10.17 2.42
C VAL A 108 7.15 -11.36 3.35
N CYS A 109 8.19 -12.15 3.56
CA CYS A 109 8.11 -13.30 4.45
C CYS A 109 7.79 -12.87 5.88
N ASN A 110 8.43 -11.82 6.36
CA ASN A 110 8.16 -11.31 7.70
C ASN A 110 6.72 -10.84 7.84
N ALA A 111 6.21 -10.16 6.82
CA ALA A 111 4.83 -9.68 6.83
C ALA A 111 3.84 -10.84 6.77
N LEU A 112 4.16 -11.90 6.02
CA LEU A 112 3.33 -13.10 5.96
C LEU A 112 3.26 -13.78 7.32
N ILE A 113 4.39 -13.93 7.98
CA ILE A 113 4.43 -14.54 9.30
C ILE A 113 3.58 -13.74 10.28
N ASP A 114 3.74 -12.43 10.26
CA ASP A 114 2.97 -11.55 11.14
C ASP A 114 1.48 -11.67 10.86
N MET A 115 1.10 -11.67 9.59
CA MET A 115 -0.30 -11.76 9.19
C MET A 115 -0.92 -13.09 9.66
N TYR A 116 -0.22 -14.20 9.47
CA TYR A 116 -0.74 -15.50 9.87
C TYR A 116 -0.72 -15.69 11.39
N SER A 117 0.09 -14.90 12.12
CA SER A 117 0.17 -15.00 13.58
C SER A 117 -0.99 -14.31 14.29
N LYS A 118 -1.73 -13.49 13.58
CA LYS A 118 -2.85 -12.77 14.18
C LYS A 118 -4.14 -13.50 13.93
#